data_a93cfd38315ea76bb518dfe40332c405
#
_entry.id   a93cfd38315ea76bb518dfe40332c405
#
_cell.length_a   1.000
_cell.length_b   1.000
_cell.length_c   1.000
_cell.angle_alpha   90.00
_cell.angle_beta   90.00
_cell.angle_gamma   90.00
#
_symmetry.space_group_name_H-M   'P 1'
#
loop_
_entity.id
_entity.type
_entity.pdbx_description
1 polymer ?
#
loop_
_entity_poly.entity_id
_entity_poly.type
_entity_poly.pdbx_seq_one_letter_code
_entity_poly.pdbx_strand_id
1 'polypeptide(L)'
;MSAASGKVQTVLGLVDPDLLGRTMTHEHLVMGFECSYTPPPPGDEAVAENPFQMQHMHWLRQNPYSCRENLFLSQEVAALRDELLAYRRAGGGAIVENTTTGIDRDLPALRRLAKDTGVHIIAGAGYYIDSTHTEATRKMTVEKLTDNIVSEVLHGADGTDIRCGVIGEIGTGWPITESERKVLRATAQAQAQLGCPVIIHPGRDPAAPAEVVRILQEAGGDISKTVMSHLDRTIFDEGDLLEFANMGSYLEYDLFGTEMLNYPFNLKVDMPSDSQRVKTLAFLVKEGYEDKILMAHDIHTKNRLTKFGGHGYSHILKNIVPKMLTRGITQHQVDKILIDNPKRWLTFK
;
A
#
# COMPACT_ATOMS: atom_id res chain seq x y z
N MET A 1 -22.89 16.46 -6.69
CA MET A 1 -21.45 16.13 -6.82
C MET A 1 -20.79 16.37 -5.48
N SER A 2 -19.93 15.47 -5.03
CA SER A 2 -19.13 15.64 -3.81
C SER A 2 -18.23 16.88 -3.95
N ALA A 3 -17.99 17.61 -2.86
CA ALA A 3 -17.03 18.74 -2.85
C ALA A 3 -15.60 18.32 -3.26
N ALA A 4 -15.31 17.02 -3.24
CA ALA A 4 -14.04 16.43 -3.63
C ALA A 4 -13.97 16.04 -5.12
N SER A 5 -15.07 16.09 -5.89
CA SER A 5 -15.09 15.71 -7.30
C SER A 5 -14.04 16.50 -8.10
N GLY A 6 -13.21 15.81 -8.87
CA GLY A 6 -12.11 16.41 -9.64
C GLY A 6 -10.88 16.80 -8.80
N LYS A 7 -10.85 16.50 -7.51
CA LYS A 7 -9.73 16.81 -6.59
C LYS A 7 -9.19 15.56 -5.93
N VAL A 8 -8.06 15.70 -5.28
CA VAL A 8 -7.45 14.66 -4.42
C VAL A 8 -7.51 15.13 -2.97
N GLN A 9 -7.99 14.28 -2.07
CA GLN A 9 -8.02 14.54 -0.64
C GLN A 9 -6.69 14.14 -0.01
N THR A 10 -5.98 15.09 0.56
CA THR A 10 -4.77 14.86 1.38
C THR A 10 -5.09 15.13 2.85
N VAL A 11 -4.16 14.76 3.75
CA VAL A 11 -4.29 15.08 5.20
C VAL A 11 -4.27 16.58 5.50
N LEU A 12 -3.92 17.42 4.52
CA LEU A 12 -3.93 18.89 4.61
C LEU A 12 -5.14 19.52 3.91
N GLY A 13 -6.01 18.72 3.28
CA GLY A 13 -7.18 19.19 2.54
C GLY A 13 -7.13 18.81 1.06
N LEU A 14 -8.06 19.35 0.29
CA LEU A 14 -8.19 19.07 -1.14
C LEU A 14 -7.10 19.79 -1.93
N VAL A 15 -6.52 19.07 -2.89
CA VAL A 15 -5.50 19.61 -3.81
C VAL A 15 -5.87 19.32 -5.25
N ASP A 16 -5.33 20.11 -6.17
CA ASP A 16 -5.42 19.83 -7.59
C ASP A 16 -4.59 18.58 -7.92
N PRO A 17 -5.13 17.61 -8.69
CA PRO A 17 -4.40 16.40 -9.06
C PRO A 17 -3.04 16.66 -9.73
N ASP A 18 -2.90 17.75 -10.47
CA ASP A 18 -1.65 18.12 -11.15
C ASP A 18 -0.52 18.52 -10.18
N LEU A 19 -0.84 18.79 -8.92
CA LEU A 19 0.15 19.13 -7.89
C LEU A 19 0.80 17.91 -7.23
N LEU A 20 0.30 16.69 -7.44
CA LEU A 20 0.81 15.49 -6.77
C LEU A 20 2.25 15.15 -7.19
N GLY A 21 2.58 15.29 -8.48
CA GLY A 21 3.87 14.84 -9.01
C GLY A 21 4.05 13.32 -8.91
N ARG A 22 5.31 12.86 -8.82
CA ARG A 22 5.62 11.44 -8.67
C ARG A 22 5.10 10.92 -7.35
N THR A 23 4.32 9.86 -7.40
CA THR A 23 3.56 9.34 -6.27
C THR A 23 3.90 7.87 -6.01
N MET A 24 4.22 7.54 -4.75
CA MET A 24 4.24 6.16 -4.26
C MET A 24 2.84 5.81 -3.76
N THR A 25 2.27 4.78 -4.32
CA THR A 25 0.84 4.47 -4.17
C THR A 25 0.53 3.51 -3.03
N HIS A 26 1.57 2.91 -2.42
CA HIS A 26 1.42 2.00 -1.30
C HIS A 26 2.60 2.11 -0.33
N GLU A 27 2.40 2.87 0.75
CA GLU A 27 3.41 3.03 1.80
C GLU A 27 2.75 3.08 3.19
N HIS A 28 3.54 2.81 4.22
CA HIS A 28 3.19 3.07 5.61
C HIS A 28 4.21 4.01 6.22
N LEU A 29 3.74 5.06 6.89
CA LEU A 29 4.59 6.05 7.55
C LEU A 29 4.53 5.88 9.07
N VAL A 30 3.34 5.92 9.64
CA VAL A 30 3.16 5.79 11.09
C VAL A 30 2.21 4.63 11.36
N MET A 31 2.79 3.48 11.67
CA MET A 31 2.02 2.27 11.92
C MET A 31 2.63 1.42 13.04
N GLY A 32 1.80 0.53 13.60
CA GLY A 32 2.19 -0.61 14.41
C GLY A 32 1.71 -1.91 13.76
N PHE A 33 2.62 -2.83 13.51
CA PHE A 33 2.35 -4.06 12.76
C PHE A 33 2.44 -5.32 13.64
N GLU A 34 2.10 -5.18 14.92
CA GLU A 34 2.13 -6.27 15.92
C GLU A 34 1.32 -7.51 15.49
N CYS A 35 0.24 -7.31 14.72
CA CYS A 35 -0.58 -8.41 14.20
C CYS A 35 0.17 -9.39 13.30
N SER A 36 1.33 -8.99 12.79
CA SER A 36 2.20 -9.81 11.92
C SER A 36 3.37 -10.44 12.65
N TYR A 37 3.48 -10.24 13.97
CA TYR A 37 4.57 -10.84 14.73
C TYR A 37 4.56 -12.37 14.66
N THR A 38 5.73 -12.93 14.38
CA THR A 38 6.00 -14.36 14.44
C THR A 38 7.20 -14.62 15.37
N PRO A 39 7.18 -15.65 16.22
CA PRO A 39 8.34 -15.98 17.03
C PRO A 39 9.60 -16.19 16.19
N PRO A 40 10.79 -15.83 16.68
CA PRO A 40 12.04 -16.12 15.98
C PRO A 40 12.25 -17.64 15.83
N PRO A 41 13.04 -18.08 14.83
CA PRO A 41 13.47 -19.45 14.75
C PRO A 41 14.17 -19.89 16.05
N PRO A 42 14.03 -21.17 16.48
CA PRO A 42 14.67 -21.66 17.68
C PRO A 42 16.18 -21.43 17.66
N GLY A 43 16.73 -20.80 18.70
CA GLY A 43 18.15 -20.46 18.83
C GLY A 43 18.51 -19.04 18.36
N ASP A 44 17.59 -18.31 17.75
CA ASP A 44 17.79 -16.94 17.25
C ASP A 44 17.21 -15.87 18.20
N GLU A 45 16.74 -16.23 19.40
CA GLU A 45 16.06 -15.33 20.33
C GLU A 45 16.95 -14.13 20.70
N ALA A 46 18.25 -14.36 20.93
CA ALA A 46 19.18 -13.29 21.27
C ALA A 46 19.42 -12.30 20.11
N VAL A 47 19.36 -12.78 18.87
CA VAL A 47 19.43 -11.92 17.67
C VAL A 47 18.16 -11.09 17.53
N ALA A 48 17.01 -11.70 17.78
CA ALA A 48 15.70 -11.04 17.72
C ALA A 48 15.52 -9.94 18.78
N GLU A 49 16.17 -10.06 19.95
CA GLU A 49 16.16 -9.05 21.02
C GLU A 49 17.09 -7.85 20.73
N ASN A 50 18.09 -8.00 19.85
CA ASN A 50 19.04 -6.95 19.51
C ASN A 50 19.33 -6.88 17.99
N PRO A 51 18.30 -6.64 17.16
CA PRO A 51 18.38 -6.88 15.72
C PRO A 51 19.14 -5.79 14.94
N PHE A 52 19.19 -4.54 15.44
CA PHE A 52 19.75 -3.40 14.70
C PHE A 52 21.27 -3.26 14.85
N GLN A 53 21.97 -4.38 14.88
CA GLN A 53 23.42 -4.44 14.76
C GLN A 53 23.81 -4.87 13.35
N MET A 54 24.92 -4.32 12.83
CA MET A 54 25.36 -4.60 11.45
C MET A 54 25.50 -6.11 11.19
N GLN A 55 26.00 -6.88 12.14
CA GLN A 55 26.16 -8.34 12.03
C GLN A 55 24.80 -9.09 11.98
N HIS A 56 23.71 -8.49 12.47
CA HIS A 56 22.38 -9.10 12.51
C HIS A 56 21.50 -8.68 11.33
N MET A 57 21.93 -7.70 10.51
CA MET A 57 21.09 -7.12 9.46
C MET A 57 20.66 -8.12 8.39
N HIS A 58 21.50 -9.10 8.06
CA HIS A 58 21.10 -10.17 7.14
C HIS A 58 19.97 -11.00 7.73
N TRP A 59 20.10 -11.42 8.99
CA TRP A 59 19.07 -12.18 9.70
C TRP A 59 17.75 -11.40 9.75
N LEU A 60 17.80 -10.12 10.13
CA LEU A 60 16.63 -9.27 10.23
C LEU A 60 15.91 -9.10 8.88
N ARG A 61 16.67 -9.02 7.78
CA ARG A 61 16.08 -8.97 6.42
C ARG A 61 15.36 -10.27 6.05
N GLN A 62 15.83 -11.42 6.51
CA GLN A 62 15.18 -12.71 6.26
C GLN A 62 14.05 -13.02 7.24
N ASN A 63 14.06 -12.40 8.44
CA ASN A 63 13.08 -12.62 9.51
C ASN A 63 12.48 -11.28 10.02
N PRO A 64 11.91 -10.43 9.13
CA PRO A 64 11.54 -9.06 9.50
C PRO A 64 10.40 -8.99 10.52
N TYR A 65 9.60 -10.05 10.63
CA TYR A 65 8.46 -10.13 11.54
C TYR A 65 8.78 -10.85 12.87
N SER A 66 10.01 -11.34 13.04
CA SER A 66 10.43 -12.06 14.24
C SER A 66 11.13 -11.15 15.27
N CYS A 67 11.08 -9.85 15.06
CA CYS A 67 11.55 -8.84 16.00
C CYS A 67 10.45 -7.80 16.22
N ARG A 68 9.93 -7.73 17.45
CA ARG A 68 8.83 -6.78 17.79
C ARG A 68 9.21 -5.33 17.52
N GLU A 69 10.43 -4.93 17.91
CA GLU A 69 10.90 -3.56 17.72
C GLU A 69 10.87 -3.14 16.25
N ASN A 70 11.11 -4.06 15.33
CA ASN A 70 11.08 -3.80 13.89
C ASN A 70 9.69 -3.45 13.35
N LEU A 71 8.61 -3.80 14.09
CA LEU A 71 7.22 -3.69 13.64
C LEU A 71 6.56 -2.33 13.96
N PHE A 72 7.27 -1.40 14.61
CA PHE A 72 6.69 -0.13 15.06
C PHE A 72 7.35 1.07 14.39
N LEU A 73 6.91 1.42 13.18
CA LEU A 73 7.33 2.66 12.51
C LEU A 73 6.91 3.90 13.29
N SER A 74 5.82 3.84 14.06
CA SER A 74 5.32 4.91 14.91
C SER A 74 6.35 5.47 15.89
N GLN A 75 7.37 4.68 16.25
CA GLN A 75 8.47 5.09 17.11
C GLN A 75 9.56 5.89 16.38
N GLU A 76 9.51 6.00 15.05
CA GLU A 76 10.59 6.53 14.21
C GLU A 76 10.21 7.83 13.48
N VAL A 77 9.33 8.65 14.03
CA VAL A 77 8.79 9.87 13.38
C VAL A 77 9.90 10.80 12.87
N ALA A 78 11.00 10.95 13.61
CA ALA A 78 12.14 11.77 13.16
C ALA A 78 12.83 11.16 11.92
N ALA A 79 13.06 9.85 11.90
CA ALA A 79 13.62 9.15 10.74
C ALA A 79 12.68 9.21 9.54
N LEU A 80 11.37 9.06 9.76
CA LEU A 80 10.34 9.18 8.71
C LEU A 80 10.32 10.57 8.09
N ARG A 81 10.48 11.63 8.90
CA ARG A 81 10.61 13.00 8.40
C ARG A 81 11.84 13.14 7.48
N ASP A 82 12.98 12.61 7.89
CA ASP A 82 14.21 12.66 7.09
C ASP A 82 14.10 11.85 5.79
N GLU A 83 13.43 10.71 5.84
CA GLU A 83 13.07 9.89 4.67
C GLU A 83 12.19 10.67 3.68
N LEU A 84 11.13 11.31 4.16
CA LEU A 84 10.23 12.11 3.31
C LEU A 84 10.94 13.30 2.68
N LEU A 85 11.85 13.97 3.41
CA LEU A 85 12.70 15.00 2.86
C LEU A 85 13.66 14.46 1.79
N ALA A 86 14.21 13.25 2.00
CA ALA A 86 15.04 12.58 0.99
C ALA A 86 14.23 12.19 -0.25
N TYR A 87 13.00 11.69 -0.06
CA TYR A 87 12.06 11.38 -1.13
C TYR A 87 11.72 12.63 -1.96
N ARG A 88 11.42 13.75 -1.30
CA ARG A 88 11.15 15.01 -1.99
C ARG A 88 12.35 15.52 -2.77
N ARG A 89 13.57 15.46 -2.19
CA ARG A 89 14.82 15.83 -2.90
C ARG A 89 15.08 14.94 -4.12
N ALA A 90 14.61 13.70 -4.11
CA ALA A 90 14.69 12.79 -5.24
C ALA A 90 13.60 13.04 -6.32
N GLY A 91 12.75 14.05 -6.13
CA GLY A 91 11.68 14.41 -7.07
C GLY A 91 10.33 13.76 -6.75
N GLY A 92 10.17 13.15 -5.58
CA GLY A 92 8.88 12.65 -5.09
C GLY A 92 7.95 13.78 -4.67
N GLY A 93 6.65 13.62 -4.89
CA GLY A 93 5.65 14.65 -4.61
C GLY A 93 4.56 14.19 -3.65
N ALA A 94 4.10 12.96 -3.78
CA ALA A 94 3.01 12.42 -2.96
C ALA A 94 3.27 10.98 -2.50
N ILE A 95 2.65 10.61 -1.40
CA ILE A 95 2.62 9.23 -0.85
C ILE A 95 1.19 8.91 -0.45
N VAL A 96 0.71 7.73 -0.86
CA VAL A 96 -0.50 7.13 -0.31
C VAL A 96 -0.09 6.29 0.90
N GLU A 97 -0.57 6.71 2.04
CA GLU A 97 -0.31 6.10 3.34
C GLU A 97 -1.48 5.19 3.69
N ASN A 98 -1.25 3.87 3.56
CA ASN A 98 -2.30 2.85 3.55
C ASN A 98 -2.60 2.25 4.93
N THR A 99 -2.11 2.85 6.01
CA THR A 99 -2.42 2.41 7.37
C THR A 99 -3.89 2.70 7.70
N THR A 100 -4.65 1.64 7.98
CA THR A 100 -6.09 1.72 8.28
C THR A 100 -6.39 1.30 9.71
N THR A 101 -7.66 1.20 10.06
CA THR A 101 -8.10 0.71 11.37
C THR A 101 -7.58 -0.70 11.64
N GLY A 102 -6.87 -0.87 12.76
CA GLY A 102 -6.32 -2.15 13.21
C GLY A 102 -4.80 -2.27 13.10
N ILE A 103 -4.11 -1.29 12.50
CA ILE A 103 -2.65 -1.23 12.36
C ILE A 103 -2.08 0.14 12.77
N ASP A 104 -2.67 0.75 13.80
CA ASP A 104 -2.21 1.94 14.54
C ASP A 104 -2.03 3.22 13.67
N ARG A 105 -3.02 3.55 12.83
CA ARG A 105 -3.04 4.79 12.06
C ARG A 105 -2.96 6.02 12.99
N ASP A 106 -2.05 6.97 12.69
CA ASP A 106 -1.89 8.25 13.42
C ASP A 106 -2.02 9.45 12.48
N LEU A 107 -3.24 9.89 12.22
CA LEU A 107 -3.53 11.02 11.33
C LEU A 107 -2.91 12.35 11.78
N PRO A 108 -2.88 12.71 13.09
CA PRO A 108 -2.15 13.89 13.55
C PRO A 108 -0.65 13.87 13.21
N ALA A 109 0.01 12.72 13.35
CA ALA A 109 1.43 12.59 12.96
C ALA A 109 1.61 12.74 11.45
N LEU A 110 0.74 12.13 10.63
CA LEU A 110 0.76 12.29 9.17
C LEU A 110 0.58 13.75 8.75
N ARG A 111 -0.35 14.47 9.38
CA ARG A 111 -0.55 15.91 9.14
C ARG A 111 0.70 16.72 9.45
N ARG A 112 1.41 16.41 10.56
CA ARG A 112 2.69 17.06 10.91
C ARG A 112 3.76 16.75 9.87
N LEU A 113 3.96 15.47 9.50
CA LEU A 113 4.92 15.06 8.49
C LEU A 113 4.67 15.76 7.15
N ALA A 114 3.42 15.85 6.69
CA ALA A 114 3.06 16.55 5.46
C ALA A 114 3.44 18.05 5.50
N LYS A 115 3.16 18.74 6.63
CA LYS A 115 3.53 20.14 6.83
C LYS A 115 5.05 20.35 6.86
N ASP A 116 5.77 19.48 7.55
CA ASP A 116 7.21 19.63 7.77
C ASP A 116 8.03 19.33 6.50
N THR A 117 7.51 18.48 5.62
CA THR A 117 8.25 17.97 4.46
C THR A 117 7.75 18.52 3.12
N GLY A 118 6.53 19.01 3.08
CA GLY A 118 5.86 19.43 1.85
C GLY A 118 5.52 18.27 0.91
N VAL A 119 5.55 17.02 1.39
CA VAL A 119 5.05 15.86 0.65
C VAL A 119 3.54 15.77 0.84
N HIS A 120 2.78 15.58 -0.24
CA HIS A 120 1.36 15.32 -0.16
C HIS A 120 1.14 13.91 0.41
N ILE A 121 0.46 13.80 1.55
CA ILE A 121 0.13 12.51 2.16
C ILE A 121 -1.37 12.27 2.01
N ILE A 122 -1.74 11.16 1.41
CA ILE A 122 -3.13 10.70 1.22
C ILE A 122 -3.35 9.54 2.20
N ALA A 123 -4.24 9.70 3.17
CA ALA A 123 -4.48 8.69 4.20
C ALA A 123 -5.58 7.71 3.80
N GLY A 124 -5.44 6.47 4.25
CA GLY A 124 -6.36 5.38 4.01
C GLY A 124 -7.51 5.29 5.02
N ALA A 125 -8.71 4.92 4.54
CA ALA A 125 -9.92 4.67 5.31
C ALA A 125 -10.28 3.19 5.32
N GLY A 126 -10.99 2.73 6.35
CA GLY A 126 -11.53 1.37 6.41
C GLY A 126 -10.75 0.43 7.31
N TYR A 127 -10.73 -0.87 6.96
CA TYR A 127 -10.31 -1.94 7.87
C TYR A 127 -9.29 -2.87 7.21
N TYR A 128 -8.29 -3.29 7.98
CA TYR A 128 -7.27 -4.25 7.55
C TYR A 128 -7.80 -5.70 7.57
N ILE A 129 -6.95 -6.71 7.71
CA ILE A 129 -7.31 -8.14 7.69
C ILE A 129 -8.10 -8.57 8.93
N ASP A 130 -8.82 -9.69 8.84
CA ASP A 130 -9.70 -10.21 9.90
C ASP A 130 -9.03 -10.36 11.28
N SER A 131 -7.73 -10.71 11.34
CA SER A 131 -7.03 -10.82 12.62
C SER A 131 -6.95 -9.50 13.40
N THR A 132 -7.13 -8.36 12.73
CA THR A 132 -7.18 -7.02 13.35
C THR A 132 -8.61 -6.55 13.64
N HIS A 133 -9.63 -7.27 13.16
CA HIS A 133 -11.01 -6.91 13.43
C HIS A 133 -11.39 -7.19 14.88
N THR A 134 -11.88 -6.16 15.56
CA THR A 134 -12.44 -6.31 16.90
C THR A 134 -13.74 -7.12 16.87
N GLU A 135 -14.20 -7.61 18.03
CA GLU A 135 -15.52 -8.24 18.14
C GLU A 135 -16.64 -7.28 17.70
N ALA A 136 -16.51 -6.00 18.02
CA ALA A 136 -17.45 -4.96 17.58
C ALA A 136 -17.47 -4.85 16.05
N THR A 137 -16.30 -4.81 15.40
CA THR A 137 -16.19 -4.77 13.92
C THR A 137 -16.86 -5.98 13.29
N ARG A 138 -16.60 -7.19 13.81
CA ARG A 138 -17.21 -8.42 13.29
C ARG A 138 -18.74 -8.47 13.41
N LYS A 139 -19.31 -7.78 14.41
CA LYS A 139 -20.76 -7.67 14.63
C LYS A 139 -21.45 -6.59 13.80
N MET A 140 -20.69 -5.66 13.19
CA MET A 140 -21.28 -4.62 12.36
C MET A 140 -21.97 -5.21 11.12
N THR A 141 -23.05 -4.57 10.68
CA THR A 141 -23.66 -4.81 9.38
C THR A 141 -22.86 -4.15 8.27
N VAL A 142 -23.11 -4.54 7.02
CA VAL A 142 -22.49 -3.90 5.84
C VAL A 142 -22.80 -2.41 5.81
N GLU A 143 -24.03 -2.02 6.10
CA GLU A 143 -24.48 -0.61 6.15
C GLU A 143 -23.67 0.19 7.17
N LYS A 144 -23.50 -0.35 8.40
CA LYS A 144 -22.73 0.33 9.45
C LYS A 144 -21.26 0.48 9.09
N LEU A 145 -20.64 -0.55 8.49
CA LEU A 145 -19.28 -0.48 7.96
C LEU A 145 -19.17 0.57 6.84
N THR A 146 -20.15 0.62 5.94
CA THR A 146 -20.25 1.62 4.87
C THR A 146 -20.30 3.03 5.44
N ASP A 147 -21.20 3.28 6.41
CA ASP A 147 -21.34 4.59 7.07
C ASP A 147 -20.04 5.04 7.74
N ASN A 148 -19.33 4.11 8.39
CA ASN A 148 -18.05 4.42 9.01
C ASN A 148 -17.00 4.83 7.97
N ILE A 149 -16.84 4.07 6.88
CA ILE A 149 -15.91 4.40 5.79
C ILE A 149 -16.27 5.75 5.15
N VAL A 150 -17.54 5.98 4.88
CA VAL A 150 -18.03 7.25 4.33
C VAL A 150 -17.72 8.41 5.29
N SER A 151 -17.91 8.21 6.60
CA SER A 151 -17.59 9.22 7.63
C SER A 151 -16.11 9.56 7.66
N GLU A 152 -15.20 8.56 7.57
CA GLU A 152 -13.74 8.79 7.54
C GLU A 152 -13.29 9.64 6.35
N VAL A 153 -13.98 9.50 5.22
CA VAL A 153 -13.66 10.28 4.00
C VAL A 153 -14.31 11.67 4.03
N LEU A 154 -15.52 11.82 4.55
CA LEU A 154 -16.26 13.09 4.50
C LEU A 154 -16.02 13.99 5.71
N HIS A 155 -15.84 13.41 6.90
CA HIS A 155 -15.85 14.17 8.15
C HIS A 155 -14.52 14.11 8.89
N GLY A 156 -13.74 13.05 8.73
CA GLY A 156 -12.48 12.78 9.40
C GLY A 156 -12.51 11.47 10.17
N ALA A 157 -11.35 10.95 10.48
CA ALA A 157 -11.16 9.65 11.11
C ALA A 157 -10.48 9.77 12.48
N ASP A 158 -10.62 8.71 13.30
CA ASP A 158 -9.97 8.57 14.61
C ASP A 158 -10.22 9.75 15.56
N GLY A 159 -11.45 10.32 15.54
CA GLY A 159 -11.82 11.46 16.38
C GLY A 159 -11.18 12.79 15.95
N THR A 160 -10.58 12.85 14.77
CA THR A 160 -9.99 14.07 14.21
C THR A 160 -10.84 14.64 13.08
N ASP A 161 -10.48 15.86 12.62
CA ASP A 161 -11.03 16.49 11.42
C ASP A 161 -10.26 16.13 10.14
N ILE A 162 -9.28 15.20 10.22
CA ILE A 162 -8.44 14.80 9.10
C ILE A 162 -9.18 13.75 8.28
N ARG A 163 -9.44 14.09 7.03
CA ARG A 163 -10.17 13.24 6.08
C ARG A 163 -9.23 12.29 5.37
N CYS A 164 -9.71 11.06 5.16
CA CYS A 164 -9.03 10.08 4.33
C CYS A 164 -9.28 10.35 2.84
N GLY A 165 -8.30 10.05 1.98
CA GLY A 165 -8.38 10.31 0.54
C GLY A 165 -8.44 9.05 -0.33
N VAL A 166 -8.35 7.87 0.29
CA VAL A 166 -8.49 6.56 -0.36
C VAL A 166 -9.21 5.62 0.60
N ILE A 167 -10.00 4.68 0.09
CA ILE A 167 -10.55 3.57 0.87
C ILE A 167 -9.54 2.43 0.79
N GLY A 168 -8.87 2.13 1.89
CA GLY A 168 -7.82 1.09 1.97
C GLY A 168 -6.49 1.59 2.53
N GLU A 169 -5.53 0.64 2.71
CA GLU A 169 -5.67 -0.73 2.16
C GLU A 169 -6.74 -1.51 2.92
N ILE A 170 -7.66 -2.08 2.16
CA ILE A 170 -8.64 -3.02 2.69
C ILE A 170 -8.00 -4.40 2.66
N GLY A 171 -7.85 -5.00 3.84
CA GLY A 171 -7.13 -6.27 3.97
C GLY A 171 -8.01 -7.49 3.80
N THR A 172 -7.49 -8.50 3.12
CA THR A 172 -8.11 -9.82 3.07
C THR A 172 -7.09 -10.93 3.29
N GLY A 173 -7.53 -12.01 3.95
CA GLY A 173 -6.83 -13.28 4.00
C GLY A 173 -7.24 -14.20 2.85
N TRP A 174 -6.81 -15.47 2.94
CA TRP A 174 -7.25 -16.53 2.06
C TRP A 174 -7.39 -17.85 2.86
N PRO A 175 -8.56 -18.51 2.82
CA PRO A 175 -9.83 -18.05 2.22
C PRO A 175 -10.34 -16.74 2.85
N ILE A 176 -11.06 -15.93 2.07
CA ILE A 176 -11.66 -14.67 2.55
C ILE A 176 -12.70 -14.98 3.63
N THR A 177 -12.56 -14.38 4.81
CA THR A 177 -13.48 -14.60 5.94
C THR A 177 -14.82 -13.87 5.74
N GLU A 178 -15.84 -14.24 6.51
CA GLU A 178 -17.14 -13.55 6.45
C GLU A 178 -17.01 -12.06 6.89
N SER A 179 -16.15 -11.76 7.85
CA SER A 179 -15.90 -10.38 8.26
C SER A 179 -15.27 -9.57 7.14
N GLU A 180 -14.27 -10.11 6.46
CA GLU A 180 -13.63 -9.49 5.31
C GLU A 180 -14.60 -9.32 4.13
N ARG A 181 -15.47 -10.32 3.86
CA ARG A 181 -16.53 -10.20 2.83
C ARG A 181 -17.49 -9.04 3.12
N LYS A 182 -17.87 -8.84 4.38
CA LYS A 182 -18.69 -7.67 4.77
C LYS A 182 -17.95 -6.36 4.54
N VAL A 183 -16.68 -6.30 4.90
CA VAL A 183 -15.84 -5.10 4.68
C VAL A 183 -15.69 -4.82 3.19
N LEU A 184 -15.44 -5.83 2.33
CA LEU A 184 -15.37 -5.63 0.87
C LEU A 184 -16.69 -5.10 0.30
N ARG A 185 -17.85 -5.63 0.71
CA ARG A 185 -19.16 -5.12 0.29
C ARG A 185 -19.38 -3.67 0.73
N ALA A 186 -19.02 -3.35 1.97
CA ALA A 186 -19.09 -2.00 2.49
C ALA A 186 -18.16 -1.04 1.73
N THR A 187 -16.96 -1.50 1.38
CA THR A 187 -16.00 -0.74 0.55
C THR A 187 -16.60 -0.38 -0.81
N ALA A 188 -17.20 -1.35 -1.50
CA ALA A 188 -17.83 -1.11 -2.80
C ALA A 188 -18.99 -0.11 -2.70
N GLN A 189 -19.85 -0.24 -1.66
CA GLN A 189 -20.96 0.70 -1.42
C GLN A 189 -20.47 2.09 -1.09
N ALA A 190 -19.45 2.23 -0.25
CA ALA A 190 -18.83 3.51 0.09
C ALA A 190 -18.18 4.15 -1.16
N GLN A 191 -17.47 3.36 -1.96
CA GLN A 191 -16.88 3.82 -3.22
C GLN A 191 -17.95 4.38 -4.17
N ALA A 192 -19.05 3.65 -4.35
CA ALA A 192 -20.17 4.08 -5.22
C ALA A 192 -20.81 5.39 -4.75
N GLN A 193 -20.90 5.61 -3.42
CA GLN A 193 -21.45 6.85 -2.85
C GLN A 193 -20.51 8.05 -3.02
N LEU A 194 -19.21 7.82 -2.88
CA LEU A 194 -18.20 8.87 -2.74
C LEU A 194 -17.46 9.18 -4.05
N GLY A 195 -17.40 8.25 -5.00
CA GLY A 195 -16.47 8.31 -6.13
C GLY A 195 -14.99 8.26 -5.70
N CYS A 196 -14.72 7.70 -4.52
CA CYS A 196 -13.40 7.61 -3.88
C CYS A 196 -12.56 6.49 -4.50
N PRO A 197 -11.23 6.65 -4.66
CA PRO A 197 -10.34 5.55 -5.03
C PRO A 197 -10.32 4.45 -3.97
N VAL A 198 -10.07 3.22 -4.39
CA VAL A 198 -9.98 2.03 -3.53
C VAL A 198 -8.64 1.33 -3.74
N ILE A 199 -8.05 0.79 -2.68
CA ILE A 199 -6.85 -0.06 -2.72
C ILE A 199 -7.05 -1.27 -1.84
N ILE A 200 -6.64 -2.46 -2.34
CA ILE A 200 -6.91 -3.75 -1.72
C ILE A 200 -5.61 -4.51 -1.47
N HIS A 201 -5.46 -5.01 -0.24
CA HIS A 201 -4.47 -6.01 0.14
C HIS A 201 -5.09 -7.41 -0.03
N PRO A 202 -4.76 -8.17 -1.08
CA PRO A 202 -5.32 -9.50 -1.30
C PRO A 202 -4.68 -10.55 -0.41
N GLY A 203 -5.41 -11.62 -0.17
CA GLY A 203 -4.85 -12.84 0.42
C GLY A 203 -3.67 -13.39 -0.38
N ARG A 204 -2.89 -14.27 0.24
CA ARG A 204 -1.61 -14.79 -0.28
C ARG A 204 -1.81 -16.06 -1.12
N ASP A 205 -2.77 -16.00 -2.04
CA ASP A 205 -3.10 -17.08 -2.97
C ASP A 205 -3.37 -16.46 -4.35
N PRO A 206 -2.91 -17.06 -5.46
CA PRO A 206 -3.15 -16.53 -6.81
C PRO A 206 -4.62 -16.31 -7.17
N ALA A 207 -5.53 -17.05 -6.56
CA ALA A 207 -6.97 -16.88 -6.78
C ALA A 207 -7.59 -15.71 -5.99
N ALA A 208 -6.91 -15.21 -4.95
CA ALA A 208 -7.47 -14.18 -4.07
C ALA A 208 -7.78 -12.86 -4.80
N PRO A 209 -6.91 -12.31 -5.67
CA PRO A 209 -7.20 -11.06 -6.40
C PRO A 209 -8.48 -11.11 -7.22
N ALA A 210 -8.69 -12.19 -7.98
CA ALA A 210 -9.89 -12.36 -8.81
C ALA A 210 -11.17 -12.48 -7.97
N GLU A 211 -11.13 -13.23 -6.86
CA GLU A 211 -12.27 -13.36 -5.95
C GLU A 211 -12.63 -12.02 -5.29
N VAL A 212 -11.63 -11.22 -4.90
CA VAL A 212 -11.85 -9.86 -4.36
C VAL A 212 -12.54 -8.98 -5.40
N VAL A 213 -12.03 -8.95 -6.64
CA VAL A 213 -12.65 -8.16 -7.73
C VAL A 213 -14.10 -8.59 -7.94
N ARG A 214 -14.39 -9.90 -7.95
CA ARG A 214 -15.74 -10.42 -8.09
C ARG A 214 -16.67 -9.90 -6.99
N ILE A 215 -16.24 -9.96 -5.72
CA ILE A 215 -17.04 -9.48 -4.57
C ILE A 215 -17.31 -7.97 -4.69
N LEU A 216 -16.31 -7.18 -5.06
CA LEU A 216 -16.47 -5.74 -5.25
C LEU A 216 -17.45 -5.42 -6.39
N GLN A 217 -17.35 -6.11 -7.53
CA GLN A 217 -18.26 -5.94 -8.68
C GLN A 217 -19.69 -6.29 -8.32
N GLU A 218 -19.92 -7.44 -7.66
CA GLU A 218 -21.23 -7.87 -7.21
C GLU A 218 -21.88 -6.87 -6.23
N ALA A 219 -21.08 -6.16 -5.46
CA ALA A 219 -21.54 -5.12 -4.53
C ALA A 219 -21.63 -3.70 -5.16
N GLY A 220 -21.39 -3.57 -6.46
CA GLY A 220 -21.51 -2.30 -7.21
C GLY A 220 -20.27 -1.43 -7.19
N GLY A 221 -19.10 -1.98 -6.86
CA GLY A 221 -17.82 -1.27 -6.86
C GLY A 221 -17.29 -0.96 -8.26
N ASP A 222 -16.58 0.14 -8.38
CA ASP A 222 -15.91 0.59 -9.60
C ASP A 222 -14.48 0.03 -9.66
N ILE A 223 -14.31 -1.08 -10.39
CA ILE A 223 -13.02 -1.73 -10.54
C ILE A 223 -12.01 -0.87 -11.28
N SER A 224 -12.46 0.00 -12.17
CA SER A 224 -11.56 0.91 -12.90
C SER A 224 -10.87 1.95 -11.99
N LYS A 225 -11.38 2.14 -10.77
CA LYS A 225 -10.87 3.01 -9.69
C LYS A 225 -10.36 2.21 -8.49
N THR A 226 -10.14 0.92 -8.67
CA THR A 226 -9.64 0.00 -7.64
C THR A 226 -8.22 -0.45 -7.98
N VAL A 227 -7.34 -0.45 -7.00
CA VAL A 227 -5.97 -0.99 -7.07
C VAL A 227 -5.96 -2.36 -6.42
N MET A 228 -5.33 -3.33 -7.08
CA MET A 228 -4.97 -4.60 -6.49
C MET A 228 -3.48 -4.58 -6.17
N SER A 229 -3.18 -4.56 -4.88
CA SER A 229 -1.80 -4.50 -4.37
C SER A 229 -1.10 -5.85 -4.40
N HIS A 230 0.21 -5.84 -4.20
CA HIS A 230 1.04 -7.02 -3.96
C HIS A 230 0.98 -8.09 -5.06
N LEU A 231 0.80 -7.69 -6.32
CA LEU A 231 0.79 -8.66 -7.42
C LEU A 231 2.16 -9.33 -7.59
N ASP A 232 3.23 -8.65 -7.18
CA ASP A 232 4.60 -9.16 -7.20
C ASP A 232 4.88 -10.30 -6.20
N ARG A 233 3.96 -10.60 -5.28
CA ARG A 233 4.00 -11.77 -4.39
C ARG A 233 2.81 -12.73 -4.57
N THR A 234 1.94 -12.45 -5.53
CA THR A 234 0.64 -13.15 -5.62
C THR A 234 0.44 -13.84 -6.96
N ILE A 235 0.77 -13.20 -8.08
CA ILE A 235 0.58 -13.76 -9.44
C ILE A 235 1.91 -13.75 -10.20
N PHE A 236 2.45 -14.94 -10.47
CA PHE A 236 3.77 -15.13 -11.09
C PHE A 236 3.71 -15.60 -12.53
N ASP A 237 2.65 -16.33 -12.91
CA ASP A 237 2.45 -16.77 -14.31
C ASP A 237 2.00 -15.60 -15.17
N GLU A 238 2.62 -15.42 -16.34
CA GLU A 238 2.31 -14.31 -17.24
C GLU A 238 0.89 -14.42 -17.83
N GLY A 239 0.39 -15.64 -18.06
CA GLY A 239 -0.96 -15.90 -18.56
C GLY A 239 -2.01 -15.50 -17.51
N ASP A 240 -1.85 -15.99 -16.27
CA ASP A 240 -2.72 -15.66 -15.14
C ASP A 240 -2.71 -14.14 -14.88
N LEU A 241 -1.54 -13.50 -15.00
CA LEU A 241 -1.40 -12.05 -14.85
C LEU A 241 -2.19 -11.28 -15.91
N LEU A 242 -2.15 -11.70 -17.16
CA LEU A 242 -2.93 -11.07 -18.24
C LEU A 242 -4.44 -11.32 -18.07
N GLU A 243 -4.84 -12.52 -17.65
CA GLU A 243 -6.24 -12.79 -17.33
C GLU A 243 -6.74 -11.87 -16.20
N PHE A 244 -5.95 -11.70 -15.14
CA PHE A 244 -6.28 -10.76 -14.07
C PHE A 244 -6.30 -9.31 -14.56
N ALA A 245 -5.33 -8.88 -15.35
CA ALA A 245 -5.26 -7.51 -15.89
C ALA A 245 -6.50 -7.14 -16.72
N ASN A 246 -7.09 -8.11 -17.43
CA ASN A 246 -8.35 -7.93 -18.19
C ASN A 246 -9.56 -7.65 -17.28
N MET A 247 -9.50 -7.89 -15.97
CA MET A 247 -10.58 -7.55 -15.04
C MET A 247 -10.68 -6.03 -14.81
N GLY A 248 -9.66 -5.23 -15.18
CA GLY A 248 -9.72 -3.78 -15.32
C GLY A 248 -9.28 -2.96 -14.11
N SER A 249 -8.83 -3.57 -13.01
CA SER A 249 -8.21 -2.87 -11.88
C SER A 249 -6.85 -2.27 -12.26
N TYR A 250 -6.31 -1.40 -11.40
CA TYR A 250 -4.88 -1.10 -11.42
C TYR A 250 -4.08 -2.29 -10.90
N LEU A 251 -2.87 -2.46 -11.46
CA LEU A 251 -1.94 -3.55 -11.20
C LEU A 251 -0.77 -2.98 -10.40
N GLU A 252 -0.70 -3.28 -9.10
CA GLU A 252 0.30 -2.68 -8.24
C GLU A 252 1.43 -3.66 -7.90
N TYR A 253 2.64 -3.19 -8.16
CA TYR A 253 3.91 -3.81 -7.81
C TYR A 253 4.55 -2.97 -6.72
N ASP A 254 4.38 -3.37 -5.49
CA ASP A 254 4.63 -2.53 -4.31
C ASP A 254 5.63 -3.09 -3.31
N LEU A 255 6.39 -4.10 -3.68
CA LEU A 255 7.43 -4.66 -2.83
C LEU A 255 8.85 -4.34 -3.31
N PHE A 256 9.03 -3.23 -4.05
CA PHE A 256 10.36 -2.80 -4.48
C PHE A 256 11.29 -2.55 -3.29
N GLY A 257 12.53 -3.06 -3.38
CA GLY A 257 13.52 -3.05 -2.30
C GLY A 257 13.39 -4.23 -1.34
N THR A 258 12.32 -5.02 -1.41
CA THR A 258 12.14 -6.23 -0.61
C THR A 258 12.68 -7.43 -1.38
N GLU A 259 13.91 -7.81 -1.05
CA GLU A 259 14.60 -8.97 -1.61
C GLU A 259 14.94 -9.93 -0.46
N MET A 260 14.19 -11.01 -0.34
CA MET A 260 14.39 -12.08 0.64
C MET A 260 14.25 -13.42 -0.07
N LEU A 261 14.77 -14.48 0.58
CA LEU A 261 14.79 -15.83 -0.02
C LEU A 261 13.37 -16.32 -0.29
N ASN A 262 12.54 -16.32 0.75
CA ASN A 262 11.14 -16.74 0.69
C ASN A 262 10.24 -15.63 1.22
N TYR A 263 8.98 -15.65 0.81
CA TYR A 263 7.96 -14.79 1.44
C TYR A 263 7.60 -15.36 2.82
N PRO A 264 7.78 -14.61 3.93
CA PRO A 264 7.64 -15.18 5.28
C PRO A 264 6.25 -15.74 5.62
N PHE A 265 5.19 -15.18 5.00
CA PHE A 265 3.82 -15.63 5.22
C PHE A 265 3.35 -16.73 4.24
N ASN A 266 4.19 -17.09 3.25
CA ASN A 266 3.96 -18.21 2.35
C ASN A 266 5.30 -18.72 1.81
N LEU A 267 5.92 -19.66 2.52
CA LEU A 267 7.24 -20.19 2.21
C LEU A 267 7.35 -20.91 0.84
N LYS A 268 6.25 -21.11 0.14
CA LYS A 268 6.23 -21.62 -1.24
C LYS A 268 6.48 -20.54 -2.28
N VAL A 269 6.47 -19.28 -1.86
CA VAL A 269 6.68 -18.12 -2.73
C VAL A 269 8.13 -17.69 -2.64
N ASP A 270 8.85 -17.81 -3.74
CA ASP A 270 10.17 -17.19 -3.92
C ASP A 270 9.96 -15.68 -4.16
N MET A 271 10.56 -14.84 -3.30
CA MET A 271 10.42 -13.40 -3.48
C MET A 271 11.18 -12.93 -4.71
N PRO A 272 10.53 -12.25 -5.65
CA PRO A 272 11.22 -11.73 -6.82
C PRO A 272 12.22 -10.63 -6.42
N SER A 273 13.34 -10.58 -7.11
CA SER A 273 14.25 -9.44 -7.05
C SER A 273 13.62 -8.22 -7.75
N ASP A 274 14.12 -7.01 -7.45
CA ASP A 274 13.72 -5.80 -8.16
C ASP A 274 13.95 -5.91 -9.69
N SER A 275 14.98 -6.66 -10.08
CA SER A 275 15.24 -6.93 -11.50
C SER A 275 14.15 -7.77 -12.17
N GLN A 276 13.57 -8.72 -11.45
CA GLN A 276 12.45 -9.53 -11.94
C GLN A 276 11.17 -8.69 -11.98
N ARG A 277 10.90 -7.87 -10.94
CA ARG A 277 9.78 -6.91 -10.94
C ARG A 277 9.83 -6.00 -12.16
N VAL A 278 10.99 -5.39 -12.45
CA VAL A 278 11.16 -4.54 -13.64
C VAL A 278 10.94 -5.31 -14.95
N LYS A 279 11.33 -6.60 -15.05
CA LYS A 279 11.00 -7.42 -16.21
C LYS A 279 9.51 -7.62 -16.40
N THR A 280 8.79 -7.89 -15.30
CA THR A 280 7.33 -8.04 -15.35
C THR A 280 6.64 -6.73 -15.71
N LEU A 281 7.13 -5.58 -15.22
CA LEU A 281 6.60 -4.27 -15.64
C LEU A 281 6.85 -4.04 -17.14
N ALA A 282 8.02 -4.37 -17.65
CA ALA A 282 8.32 -4.25 -19.09
C ALA A 282 7.42 -5.18 -19.95
N PHE A 283 7.12 -6.37 -19.45
CA PHE A 283 6.15 -7.27 -20.07
C PHE A 283 4.75 -6.65 -20.11
N LEU A 284 4.22 -6.16 -18.98
CA LEU A 284 2.91 -5.51 -18.91
C LEU A 284 2.82 -4.26 -19.82
N VAL A 285 3.88 -3.48 -19.89
CA VAL A 285 3.98 -2.33 -20.82
C VAL A 285 3.89 -2.80 -22.27
N LYS A 286 4.62 -3.86 -22.63
CA LYS A 286 4.58 -4.44 -23.98
C LYS A 286 3.20 -4.97 -24.36
N GLU A 287 2.47 -5.54 -23.40
CA GLU A 287 1.10 -6.05 -23.57
C GLU A 287 0.03 -4.94 -23.53
N GLY A 288 0.43 -3.65 -23.38
CA GLY A 288 -0.47 -2.49 -23.47
C GLY A 288 -1.13 -2.07 -22.15
N TYR A 289 -0.66 -2.58 -21.01
CA TYR A 289 -1.22 -2.25 -19.69
C TYR A 289 -0.53 -1.07 -19.00
N GLU A 290 0.29 -0.28 -19.69
CA GLU A 290 1.04 0.84 -19.10
C GLU A 290 0.16 1.87 -18.36
N ASP A 291 -1.11 2.02 -18.77
CA ASP A 291 -2.10 2.91 -18.16
C ASP A 291 -2.69 2.36 -16.84
N LYS A 292 -2.32 1.13 -16.46
CA LYS A 292 -2.85 0.44 -15.28
C LYS A 292 -1.79 0.08 -14.23
N ILE A 293 -0.52 0.31 -14.50
CA ILE A 293 0.58 -0.05 -13.59
C ILE A 293 0.74 1.03 -12.52
N LEU A 294 0.91 0.60 -11.27
CA LEU A 294 1.33 1.40 -10.12
C LEU A 294 2.53 0.76 -9.43
N MET A 295 3.32 1.57 -8.71
CA MET A 295 4.54 1.13 -8.05
C MET A 295 4.70 1.76 -6.67
N ALA A 296 5.20 0.96 -5.71
CA ALA A 296 5.53 1.40 -4.36
C ALA A 296 6.57 0.48 -3.69
N HIS A 297 6.83 0.67 -2.39
CA HIS A 297 7.77 -0.14 -1.62
C HIS A 297 7.08 -0.94 -0.52
N ASP A 298 5.90 -0.53 -0.09
CA ASP A 298 5.20 -1.11 1.06
C ASP A 298 6.10 -1.15 2.30
N ILE A 299 6.75 -0.02 2.61
CA ILE A 299 7.60 0.07 3.80
C ILE A 299 6.71 0.03 5.04
N HIS A 300 6.79 -1.07 5.80
CA HIS A 300 6.02 -1.28 7.02
C HIS A 300 6.85 -1.81 8.20
N THR A 301 8.19 -1.81 8.06
CA THR A 301 9.13 -2.24 9.10
C THR A 301 10.37 -1.33 9.14
N LYS A 302 10.94 -1.12 10.35
CA LYS A 302 12.07 -0.20 10.56
C LYS A 302 13.31 -0.55 9.73
N ASN A 303 13.62 -1.83 9.55
CA ASN A 303 14.79 -2.27 8.80
C ASN A 303 14.78 -1.88 7.32
N ARG A 304 13.66 -1.39 6.79
CA ARG A 304 13.55 -0.86 5.42
C ARG A 304 13.86 0.63 5.33
N LEU A 305 13.91 1.34 6.47
CA LEU A 305 14.32 2.75 6.52
C LEU A 305 15.84 2.88 6.35
N THR A 306 16.31 3.96 5.71
CA THR A 306 17.75 4.20 5.49
C THR A 306 18.53 4.32 6.80
N LYS A 307 17.90 4.84 7.87
CA LYS A 307 18.45 4.90 9.23
C LYS A 307 18.95 3.52 9.71
N PHE A 308 18.29 2.44 9.30
CA PHE A 308 18.60 1.07 9.69
C PHE A 308 19.23 0.23 8.56
N GLY A 309 19.78 0.91 7.53
CA GLY A 309 20.43 0.23 6.40
C GLY A 309 19.46 -0.34 5.37
N GLY A 310 18.21 0.11 5.38
CA GLY A 310 17.20 -0.21 4.37
C GLY A 310 17.30 0.66 3.12
N HIS A 311 16.38 0.45 2.20
CA HIS A 311 16.36 1.15 0.90
C HIS A 311 15.67 2.53 0.96
N GLY A 312 14.75 2.76 1.92
CA GLY A 312 13.99 4.00 2.09
C GLY A 312 13.01 4.32 0.95
N TYR A 313 12.17 5.34 1.15
CA TYR A 313 11.11 5.72 0.19
C TYR A 313 11.64 6.33 -1.12
N SER A 314 12.93 6.63 -1.23
CA SER A 314 13.53 7.18 -2.45
C SER A 314 14.01 6.11 -3.43
N HIS A 315 13.94 4.83 -3.09
CA HIS A 315 14.57 3.73 -3.81
C HIS A 315 14.07 3.62 -5.26
N ILE A 316 12.76 3.65 -5.47
CA ILE A 316 12.19 3.62 -6.83
C ILE A 316 12.75 4.76 -7.68
N LEU A 317 12.74 5.99 -7.15
CA LEU A 317 13.17 7.15 -7.92
C LEU A 317 14.66 7.15 -8.23
N LYS A 318 15.50 6.70 -7.29
CA LYS A 318 16.97 6.74 -7.43
C LYS A 318 17.55 5.53 -8.15
N ASN A 319 16.97 4.35 -7.96
CA ASN A 319 17.58 3.09 -8.38
C ASN A 319 16.72 2.35 -9.43
N ILE A 320 15.39 2.30 -9.23
CA ILE A 320 14.52 1.52 -10.10
C ILE A 320 14.21 2.26 -11.40
N VAL A 321 13.93 3.55 -11.37
CA VAL A 321 13.69 4.34 -12.58
C VAL A 321 14.87 4.26 -13.56
N PRO A 322 16.13 4.46 -13.17
CA PRO A 322 17.25 4.24 -14.08
C PRO A 322 17.31 2.82 -14.65
N LYS A 323 16.96 1.80 -13.84
CA LYS A 323 16.91 0.41 -14.29
C LYS A 323 15.77 0.15 -15.27
N MET A 324 14.59 0.74 -15.06
CA MET A 324 13.46 0.67 -16.00
C MET A 324 13.89 1.19 -17.40
N LEU A 325 14.57 2.34 -17.44
CA LEU A 325 15.08 2.92 -18.67
C LEU A 325 16.07 1.99 -19.39
N THR A 326 16.96 1.31 -18.67
CA THR A 326 17.90 0.35 -19.26
C THR A 326 17.23 -0.95 -19.72
N ARG A 327 15.99 -1.19 -19.34
CA ARG A 327 15.17 -2.34 -19.76
C ARG A 327 14.16 -2.02 -20.85
N GLY A 328 14.25 -0.82 -21.43
CA GLY A 328 13.44 -0.42 -22.59
C GLY A 328 12.10 0.25 -22.25
N ILE A 329 11.80 0.45 -20.95
CA ILE A 329 10.66 1.28 -20.55
C ILE A 329 11.08 2.74 -20.78
N THR A 330 10.32 3.48 -21.58
CA THR A 330 10.64 4.87 -21.94
C THR A 330 10.36 5.82 -20.77
N GLN A 331 10.99 7.02 -20.79
CA GLN A 331 10.72 8.05 -19.79
C GLN A 331 9.22 8.42 -19.75
N HIS A 332 8.55 8.48 -20.90
CA HIS A 332 7.11 8.74 -20.98
C HIS A 332 6.31 7.68 -20.22
N GLN A 333 6.65 6.40 -20.37
CA GLN A 333 5.99 5.30 -19.66
C GLN A 333 6.29 5.34 -18.14
N VAL A 334 7.52 5.70 -17.75
CA VAL A 334 7.87 5.93 -16.33
C VAL A 334 7.01 7.05 -15.74
N ASP A 335 6.89 8.18 -16.44
CA ASP A 335 6.09 9.31 -15.96
C ASP A 335 4.58 8.95 -15.91
N LYS A 336 4.10 8.17 -16.88
CA LYS A 336 2.74 7.63 -16.86
C LYS A 336 2.50 6.78 -15.61
N ILE A 337 3.41 5.85 -15.29
CA ILE A 337 3.30 4.94 -14.13
C ILE A 337 3.40 5.70 -12.81
N LEU A 338 4.29 6.68 -12.69
CA LEU A 338 4.55 7.35 -11.43
C LEU A 338 3.78 8.67 -11.23
N ILE A 339 3.19 9.24 -12.28
CA ILE A 339 2.49 10.53 -12.24
C ILE A 339 1.05 10.39 -12.71
N ASP A 340 0.83 9.97 -13.99
CA ASP A 340 -0.48 10.05 -14.61
C ASP A 340 -1.45 8.99 -14.05
N ASN A 341 -0.99 7.76 -13.86
CA ASN A 341 -1.82 6.69 -13.31
C ASN A 341 -2.22 6.97 -11.86
N PRO A 342 -1.29 7.31 -10.93
CA PRO A 342 -1.67 7.72 -9.57
C PRO A 342 -2.60 8.92 -9.56
N LYS A 343 -2.34 9.95 -10.35
CA LYS A 343 -3.20 11.12 -10.49
C LYS A 343 -4.62 10.72 -10.91
N ARG A 344 -4.76 9.91 -11.96
CA ARG A 344 -6.04 9.44 -12.47
C ARG A 344 -6.78 8.58 -11.45
N TRP A 345 -6.07 7.70 -10.76
CA TRP A 345 -6.65 6.85 -9.72
C TRP A 345 -7.12 7.66 -8.52
N LEU A 346 -6.28 8.57 -7.97
CA LEU A 346 -6.55 9.31 -6.73
C LEU A 346 -7.60 10.41 -6.88
N THR A 347 -7.87 10.89 -8.10
CA THR A 347 -8.88 11.93 -8.34
C THR A 347 -10.28 11.38 -8.11
N PHE A 348 -11.05 12.01 -7.21
CA PHE A 348 -12.44 11.66 -6.94
C PHE A 348 -13.33 11.90 -8.19
N LYS A 349 -14.30 11.00 -8.42
CA LYS A 349 -15.33 11.14 -9.46
C LYS A 349 -16.40 12.14 -9.11
#